data_b5474963c26794ca3e7c64ff103a49fc
#
_entry.id   b5474963c26794ca3e7c64ff103a49fc
#
_cell.length_a   1.000
_cell.length_b   1.000
_cell.length_c   1.000
_cell.angle_alpha   90.00
_cell.angle_beta   90.00
_cell.angle_gamma   90.00
#
_symmetry.space_group_name_H-M   'P 1'
#
loop_
_entity.id
_entity.type
_entity.pdbx_description
1 polymer ?
#
loop_
_entity_poly.entity_id
_entity_poly.type
_entity_poly.pdbx_seq_one_letter_code
_entity_poly.pdbx_strand_id
1 'polypeptide(L)'
;MCIRDRIILLLFLLACQDKKKDEIKHLVSEWQGKEIRFPKDMVFTRFATDTVDFTLPKSPHKVLVFVNSIGCTSCKLQLHRWKELIQYTDSITQGTVPFLFFFQSDDKKEIRYLLKKDNFDKPICLDQSDKLNELNHFPADGRFQTFLLDKYNKVVVIGNPIHNPNIRELYLKEITGKQPASQIQTTVKVEEASIQLGTIQMGESKEAVFRLTNTGNNPLVILDAATTCGCARPSFDKHPAKSGETLQVRAIMTPKDKGVFDETITVKCNTNQLIKLNIRGMAQ
;
A
#
# COMPACT_ATOMS: atom_id res chain seq x y z
N MET A 1 23.66 36.25 -4.46
CA MET A 1 22.59 35.46 -5.11
C MET A 1 21.31 36.24 -4.99
N CYS A 2 20.85 36.84 -6.09
CA CYS A 2 19.73 37.80 -6.10
C CYS A 2 18.37 37.16 -5.87
N ILE A 3 17.46 37.88 -5.22
CA ILE A 3 16.05 37.47 -4.97
C ILE A 3 15.34 37.07 -6.28
N ARG A 4 15.69 37.67 -7.41
CA ARG A 4 15.19 37.35 -8.76
C ARG A 4 15.50 35.91 -9.18
N ASP A 5 16.68 35.37 -8.82
CA ASP A 5 17.10 34.03 -9.20
C ASP A 5 16.31 32.94 -8.42
N ARG A 6 15.91 33.23 -7.18
CA ARG A 6 15.05 32.34 -6.38
C ARG A 6 13.61 32.28 -6.89
N ILE A 7 13.07 33.38 -7.39
CA ILE A 7 11.69 33.44 -7.93
C ILE A 7 11.63 32.69 -9.26
N ILE A 8 12.64 32.84 -10.12
CA ILE A 8 12.71 32.12 -11.40
C ILE A 8 12.84 30.59 -11.17
N LEU A 9 13.65 30.17 -10.19
CA LEU A 9 13.80 28.76 -9.84
C LEU A 9 12.49 28.14 -9.30
N LEU A 10 11.72 28.90 -8.50
CA LEU A 10 10.41 28.48 -7.99
C LEU A 10 9.38 28.34 -9.10
N LEU A 11 9.37 29.23 -10.09
CA LEU A 11 8.46 29.17 -11.25
C LEU A 11 8.79 27.97 -12.15
N PHE A 12 10.06 27.62 -12.33
CA PHE A 12 10.46 26.41 -13.06
C PHE A 12 10.04 25.11 -12.35
N LEU A 13 10.09 25.07 -11.01
CA LEU A 13 9.67 23.90 -10.23
C LEU A 13 8.16 23.70 -10.30
N LEU A 14 7.35 24.77 -10.28
CA LEU A 14 5.90 24.71 -10.42
C LEU A 14 5.48 24.24 -11.84
N ALA A 15 6.10 24.78 -12.88
CA ALA A 15 5.84 24.38 -14.27
C ALA A 15 6.21 22.90 -14.55
N CYS A 16 7.25 22.37 -13.89
CA CYS A 16 7.62 20.96 -14.00
C CYS A 16 6.62 20.03 -13.30
N GLN A 17 6.03 20.45 -12.19
CA GLN A 17 5.00 19.66 -11.48
C GLN A 17 3.69 19.59 -12.27
N ASP A 18 3.27 20.69 -12.89
CA ASP A 18 2.04 20.72 -13.69
C ASP A 18 2.18 19.84 -14.95
N LYS A 19 3.31 19.91 -15.65
CA LYS A 19 3.58 19.07 -16.82
C LYS A 19 3.53 17.57 -16.48
N LYS A 20 4.17 17.16 -15.39
CA LYS A 20 4.15 15.76 -14.94
C LYS A 20 2.76 15.28 -14.55
N LYS A 21 1.94 16.15 -13.97
CA LYS A 21 0.54 15.84 -13.62
C LYS A 21 -0.32 15.64 -14.87
N ASP A 22 -0.11 16.44 -15.89
CA ASP A 22 -0.84 16.34 -17.17
C ASP A 22 -0.41 15.09 -17.97
N GLU A 23 0.88 14.74 -17.95
CA GLU A 23 1.37 13.48 -18.52
C GLU A 23 0.70 12.25 -17.87
N ILE A 24 0.57 12.27 -16.52
CA ILE A 24 -0.12 11.19 -15.78
C ILE A 24 -1.60 11.14 -16.15
N LYS A 25 -2.28 12.28 -16.21
CA LYS A 25 -3.70 12.34 -16.62
C LYS A 25 -3.91 11.77 -18.03
N HIS A 26 -3.04 12.15 -18.96
CA HIS A 26 -3.08 11.64 -20.33
C HIS A 26 -2.91 10.12 -20.35
N LEU A 27 -1.91 9.59 -19.66
CA LEU A 27 -1.66 8.16 -19.55
C LEU A 27 -2.86 7.42 -18.95
N VAL A 28 -3.45 7.93 -17.85
CA VAL A 28 -4.65 7.33 -17.25
C VAL A 28 -5.81 7.31 -18.24
N SER A 29 -6.04 8.41 -18.96
CA SER A 29 -7.10 8.51 -19.96
C SER A 29 -6.90 7.54 -21.14
N GLU A 30 -5.66 7.35 -21.56
CA GLU A 30 -5.31 6.40 -22.64
C GLU A 30 -5.57 4.95 -22.26
N TRP A 31 -5.30 4.61 -20.98
CA TRP A 31 -5.43 3.22 -20.52
C TRP A 31 -6.81 2.86 -20.01
N GLN A 32 -7.60 3.81 -19.55
CA GLN A 32 -8.95 3.54 -19.04
C GLN A 32 -9.86 2.97 -20.14
N GLY A 33 -10.44 1.82 -19.88
CA GLY A 33 -11.29 1.09 -20.83
C GLY A 33 -10.54 0.29 -21.90
N LYS A 34 -9.20 0.39 -21.99
CA LYS A 34 -8.37 -0.41 -22.90
C LYS A 34 -8.43 -1.87 -22.51
N GLU A 35 -8.62 -2.75 -23.49
CA GLU A 35 -8.65 -4.20 -23.27
C GLU A 35 -7.23 -4.76 -23.18
N ILE A 36 -6.96 -5.54 -22.15
CA ILE A 36 -5.71 -6.30 -22.00
C ILE A 36 -5.84 -7.63 -22.74
N ARG A 37 -4.93 -7.87 -23.67
CA ARG A 37 -4.82 -9.11 -24.43
C ARG A 37 -3.87 -10.07 -23.75
N PHE A 38 -4.34 -11.26 -23.42
CA PHE A 38 -3.52 -12.29 -22.80
C PHE A 38 -2.98 -13.28 -23.85
N PRO A 39 -1.70 -13.72 -23.73
CA PRO A 39 -1.16 -14.78 -24.56
C PRO A 39 -1.99 -16.07 -24.43
N LYS A 40 -2.07 -16.86 -25.50
CA LYS A 40 -2.85 -18.13 -25.47
C LYS A 40 -2.10 -19.25 -24.74
N ASP A 41 -0.79 -19.17 -24.71
CA ASP A 41 0.14 -20.20 -24.22
C ASP A 41 0.74 -19.86 -22.82
N MET A 42 -0.06 -19.23 -21.98
CA MET A 42 0.36 -18.90 -20.60
C MET A 42 0.51 -20.16 -19.75
N VAL A 43 1.66 -20.30 -19.10
CA VAL A 43 1.91 -21.35 -18.12
C VAL A 43 2.08 -20.72 -16.74
N PHE A 44 1.17 -21.08 -15.84
CA PHE A 44 1.26 -20.63 -14.45
C PHE A 44 1.95 -21.70 -13.59
N THR A 45 2.78 -21.24 -12.67
CA THR A 45 3.55 -22.12 -11.79
C THR A 45 3.51 -21.61 -10.34
N ARG A 46 3.63 -22.50 -9.37
CA ARG A 46 3.97 -22.14 -7.98
C ARG A 46 5.47 -22.18 -7.81
N PHE A 47 6.02 -21.20 -7.12
CA PHE A 47 7.45 -21.03 -6.87
C PHE A 47 8.33 -21.10 -8.13
N ALA A 48 7.79 -20.74 -9.29
CA ALA A 48 8.45 -20.84 -10.59
C ALA A 48 8.97 -22.28 -10.90
N THR A 49 8.30 -23.30 -10.36
CA THR A 49 8.64 -24.75 -10.54
C THR A 49 7.43 -25.57 -10.93
N ASP A 50 6.44 -25.62 -10.07
CA ASP A 50 5.35 -26.58 -10.16
C ASP A 50 4.24 -26.00 -11.02
N THR A 51 4.05 -26.56 -12.21
CA THR A 51 2.97 -26.14 -13.11
C THR A 51 1.61 -26.37 -12.44
N VAL A 52 0.74 -25.38 -12.54
CA VAL A 52 -0.63 -25.43 -12.06
C VAL A 52 -1.60 -25.35 -13.24
N ASP A 53 -2.69 -26.09 -13.15
CA ASP A 53 -3.79 -25.92 -14.09
C ASP A 53 -4.42 -24.55 -13.82
N PHE A 54 -4.35 -23.67 -14.82
CA PHE A 54 -4.79 -22.30 -14.71
C PHE A 54 -5.64 -21.88 -15.91
N THR A 55 -6.85 -21.49 -15.60
CA THR A 55 -7.75 -20.86 -16.56
C THR A 55 -7.97 -19.40 -16.18
N LEU A 56 -7.92 -18.49 -17.16
CA LEU A 56 -8.13 -17.07 -16.90
C LEU A 56 -9.50 -16.85 -16.24
N PRO A 57 -9.54 -16.31 -15.00
CA PRO A 57 -10.78 -16.20 -14.25
C PRO A 57 -11.79 -15.23 -14.90
N LYS A 58 -13.05 -15.65 -14.96
CA LYS A 58 -14.18 -14.84 -15.40
C LYS A 58 -14.81 -14.05 -14.25
N SER A 59 -13.98 -13.50 -13.36
CA SER A 59 -14.43 -12.69 -12.22
C SER A 59 -14.91 -11.32 -12.66
N PRO A 60 -15.84 -10.67 -11.93
CA PRO A 60 -16.24 -9.28 -12.16
C PRO A 60 -15.07 -8.33 -12.19
N HIS A 61 -14.11 -8.55 -11.28
CA HIS A 61 -12.83 -7.83 -11.23
C HIS A 61 -11.67 -8.79 -11.09
N LYS A 62 -10.51 -8.42 -11.63
CA LYS A 62 -9.23 -9.12 -11.45
C LYS A 62 -8.09 -8.12 -11.43
N VAL A 63 -7.04 -8.39 -10.68
CA VAL A 63 -5.85 -7.54 -10.61
C VAL A 63 -4.76 -8.16 -11.47
N LEU A 64 -4.28 -7.44 -12.47
CA LEU A 64 -3.10 -7.80 -13.25
C LEU A 64 -1.88 -7.06 -12.71
N VAL A 65 -0.85 -7.81 -12.36
CA VAL A 65 0.46 -7.32 -11.90
C VAL A 65 1.50 -7.75 -12.91
N PHE A 66 2.02 -6.80 -13.67
CA PHE A 66 3.13 -7.04 -14.59
C PHE A 66 4.42 -6.45 -13.98
N VAL A 67 5.48 -7.25 -13.95
CA VAL A 67 6.79 -6.84 -13.47
C VAL A 67 7.82 -7.13 -14.54
N ASN A 68 8.43 -6.08 -15.10
CA ASN A 68 9.47 -6.19 -16.11
C ASN A 68 10.86 -6.47 -15.48
N SER A 69 11.81 -6.93 -16.29
CA SER A 69 13.19 -7.25 -15.90
C SER A 69 14.06 -6.02 -15.64
N ILE A 70 13.60 -4.80 -15.94
CA ILE A 70 14.44 -3.60 -15.86
C ILE A 70 14.68 -3.21 -14.40
N GLY A 71 15.91 -3.30 -13.90
CA GLY A 71 16.35 -2.87 -12.56
C GLY A 71 16.20 -3.94 -11.47
N CYS A 72 16.15 -3.54 -10.21
CA CYS A 72 16.16 -4.45 -9.06
C CYS A 72 14.85 -5.26 -8.94
N THR A 73 14.91 -6.56 -9.20
CA THR A 73 13.76 -7.48 -9.15
C THR A 73 13.13 -7.53 -7.75
N SER A 74 13.93 -7.71 -6.70
CA SER A 74 13.43 -7.80 -5.33
C SER A 74 12.75 -6.52 -4.86
N CYS A 75 13.27 -5.35 -5.27
CA CYS A 75 12.69 -4.05 -4.94
C CYS A 75 11.31 -3.84 -5.58
N LYS A 76 11.10 -4.41 -6.77
CA LYS A 76 9.83 -4.30 -7.50
C LYS A 76 8.77 -5.29 -7.03
N LEU A 77 9.17 -6.52 -6.73
CA LEU A 77 8.24 -7.59 -6.39
C LEU A 77 7.50 -7.30 -5.09
N GLN A 78 8.17 -6.87 -4.01
CA GLN A 78 7.57 -6.59 -2.69
C GLN A 78 6.46 -7.58 -2.30
N LEU A 79 6.74 -8.88 -2.43
CA LEU A 79 5.76 -9.97 -2.35
C LEU A 79 4.99 -10.00 -1.02
N HIS A 80 5.62 -9.59 0.09
CA HIS A 80 4.96 -9.46 1.39
C HIS A 80 3.79 -8.47 1.36
N ARG A 81 3.94 -7.32 0.69
CA ARG A 81 2.86 -6.32 0.56
C ARG A 81 1.71 -6.80 -0.32
N TRP A 82 2.04 -7.60 -1.36
CA TRP A 82 1.01 -8.26 -2.17
C TRP A 82 0.24 -9.29 -1.35
N LYS A 83 0.91 -10.09 -0.50
CA LYS A 83 0.22 -11.03 0.40
C LYS A 83 -0.75 -10.30 1.33
N GLU A 84 -0.34 -9.20 1.93
CA GLU A 84 -1.21 -8.37 2.78
C GLU A 84 -2.43 -7.84 2.01
N LEU A 85 -2.22 -7.30 0.81
CA LEU A 85 -3.31 -6.79 -0.01
C LEU A 85 -4.27 -7.91 -0.45
N ILE A 86 -3.75 -9.07 -0.86
CA ILE A 86 -4.55 -10.24 -1.23
C ILE A 86 -5.39 -10.68 -0.03
N GLN A 87 -4.77 -10.90 1.14
CA GLN A 87 -5.48 -11.31 2.35
C GLN A 87 -6.58 -10.32 2.73
N TYR A 88 -6.28 -9.02 2.67
CA TYR A 88 -7.28 -7.99 2.92
C TYR A 88 -8.43 -8.05 1.90
N THR A 89 -8.11 -8.13 0.61
CA THR A 89 -9.12 -8.20 -0.46
C THR A 89 -9.96 -9.46 -0.32
N ASP A 90 -9.35 -10.61 -0.07
CA ASP A 90 -10.06 -11.88 0.16
C ASP A 90 -11.01 -11.80 1.36
N SER A 91 -10.63 -11.11 2.44
CA SER A 91 -11.47 -10.95 3.63
C SER A 91 -12.76 -10.16 3.37
N ILE A 92 -12.72 -9.18 2.46
CA ILE A 92 -13.87 -8.31 2.15
C ILE A 92 -14.68 -8.77 0.93
N THR A 93 -14.11 -9.64 0.09
CA THR A 93 -14.73 -10.13 -1.16
C THR A 93 -14.96 -11.63 -1.18
N GLN A 94 -14.64 -12.34 -0.09
CA GLN A 94 -14.72 -13.80 -0.01
C GLN A 94 -13.89 -14.51 -1.11
N GLY A 95 -12.72 -13.93 -1.46
CA GLY A 95 -11.80 -14.50 -2.45
C GLY A 95 -12.27 -14.40 -3.91
N THR A 96 -13.21 -13.51 -4.22
CA THR A 96 -13.77 -13.39 -5.60
C THR A 96 -12.91 -12.58 -6.56
N VAL A 97 -11.83 -11.94 -6.08
CA VAL A 97 -10.94 -11.10 -6.89
C VAL A 97 -9.59 -11.78 -7.09
N PRO A 98 -9.36 -12.43 -8.23
CA PRO A 98 -8.08 -13.06 -8.53
C PRO A 98 -6.98 -12.03 -8.83
N PHE A 99 -5.75 -12.38 -8.42
CA PHE A 99 -4.54 -11.63 -8.71
C PHE A 99 -3.70 -12.43 -9.71
N LEU A 100 -3.40 -11.83 -10.85
CA LEU A 100 -2.66 -12.40 -11.96
C LEU A 100 -1.24 -11.82 -11.98
N PHE A 101 -0.25 -12.60 -11.63
CA PHE A 101 1.15 -12.16 -11.59
C PHE A 101 1.89 -12.62 -12.84
N PHE A 102 2.42 -11.65 -13.60
CA PHE A 102 3.27 -11.89 -14.75
C PHE A 102 4.65 -11.26 -14.49
N PHE A 103 5.67 -12.12 -14.49
CA PHE A 103 7.05 -11.69 -14.26
C PHE A 103 7.85 -11.92 -15.53
N GLN A 104 8.25 -10.83 -16.18
CA GLN A 104 9.19 -10.87 -17.27
C GLN A 104 10.60 -10.87 -16.67
N SER A 105 11.27 -12.02 -16.72
CA SER A 105 12.62 -12.19 -16.22
C SER A 105 13.30 -13.38 -16.87
N ASP A 106 14.57 -13.23 -17.25
CA ASP A 106 15.42 -14.32 -17.72
C ASP A 106 16.04 -15.12 -16.56
N ASP A 107 16.13 -14.52 -15.36
CA ASP A 107 16.64 -15.19 -14.16
C ASP A 107 15.55 -15.92 -13.37
N LYS A 108 15.20 -17.10 -13.88
CA LYS A 108 14.27 -18.01 -13.20
C LYS A 108 14.75 -18.43 -11.81
N LYS A 109 16.06 -18.45 -11.56
CA LYS A 109 16.62 -18.86 -10.26
C LYS A 109 16.40 -17.77 -9.22
N GLU A 110 16.61 -16.50 -9.58
CA GLU A 110 16.35 -15.35 -8.72
C GLU A 110 14.84 -15.30 -8.36
N ILE A 111 13.97 -15.39 -9.36
CA ILE A 111 12.51 -15.38 -9.11
C ILE A 111 12.12 -16.51 -8.15
N ARG A 112 12.58 -17.74 -8.37
CA ARG A 112 12.33 -18.87 -7.48
C ARG A 112 12.80 -18.61 -6.05
N TYR A 113 14.00 -18.07 -5.90
CA TYR A 113 14.56 -17.75 -4.60
C TYR A 113 13.68 -16.73 -3.86
N LEU A 114 13.28 -15.64 -4.53
CA LEU A 114 12.45 -14.58 -3.95
C LEU A 114 11.06 -15.10 -3.54
N LEU A 115 10.42 -15.90 -4.40
CA LEU A 115 9.11 -16.51 -4.11
C LEU A 115 9.18 -17.42 -2.87
N LYS A 116 10.24 -18.25 -2.76
CA LYS A 116 10.44 -19.11 -1.60
C LYS A 116 10.78 -18.34 -0.34
N LYS A 117 11.67 -17.35 -0.43
CA LYS A 117 12.07 -16.50 0.68
C LYS A 117 10.87 -15.81 1.35
N ASP A 118 9.95 -15.28 0.55
CA ASP A 118 8.77 -14.57 1.04
C ASP A 118 7.56 -15.51 1.25
N ASN A 119 7.76 -16.82 1.05
CA ASN A 119 6.69 -17.82 1.08
C ASN A 119 5.46 -17.36 0.27
N PHE A 120 5.71 -16.96 -0.99
CA PHE A 120 4.68 -16.52 -1.91
C PHE A 120 4.19 -17.69 -2.76
N ASP A 121 3.11 -18.32 -2.33
CA ASP A 121 2.55 -19.56 -2.90
C ASP A 121 1.54 -19.31 -4.03
N LYS A 122 1.27 -18.04 -4.37
CA LYS A 122 0.31 -17.71 -5.43
C LYS A 122 0.86 -18.10 -6.80
N PRO A 123 0.01 -18.58 -7.73
CA PRO A 123 0.42 -18.86 -9.10
C PRO A 123 0.98 -17.61 -9.78
N ILE A 124 2.10 -17.79 -10.47
CA ILE A 124 2.73 -16.75 -11.30
C ILE A 124 2.96 -17.29 -12.71
N CYS A 125 2.87 -16.42 -13.71
CA CYS A 125 3.31 -16.67 -15.07
C CYS A 125 4.71 -16.05 -15.24
N LEU A 126 5.71 -16.87 -15.54
CA LEU A 126 7.04 -16.41 -15.91
C LEU A 126 7.08 -16.20 -17.42
N ASP A 127 6.92 -14.96 -17.85
CA ASP A 127 6.87 -14.54 -19.26
C ASP A 127 8.26 -14.11 -19.75
N GLN A 128 9.13 -15.10 -19.98
CA GLN A 128 10.52 -14.84 -20.43
C GLN A 128 10.59 -14.16 -21.80
N SER A 129 9.61 -14.43 -22.67
CA SER A 129 9.55 -13.89 -24.03
C SER A 129 8.85 -12.52 -24.10
N ASP A 130 8.46 -11.93 -22.97
CA ASP A 130 7.72 -10.64 -22.88
C ASP A 130 6.44 -10.55 -23.72
N LYS A 131 5.80 -11.71 -23.96
CA LYS A 131 4.62 -11.82 -24.85
C LYS A 131 3.46 -10.95 -24.38
N LEU A 132 3.24 -10.87 -23.05
CA LEU A 132 2.15 -10.06 -22.53
C LEU A 132 2.38 -8.58 -22.82
N ASN A 133 3.59 -8.09 -22.69
CA ASN A 133 3.94 -6.72 -22.97
C ASN A 133 3.97 -6.44 -24.50
N GLU A 134 4.45 -7.37 -25.30
CA GLU A 134 4.39 -7.27 -26.78
C GLU A 134 2.97 -7.09 -27.31
N LEU A 135 2.00 -7.75 -26.69
CA LEU A 135 0.58 -7.64 -27.06
C LEU A 135 -0.07 -6.32 -26.62
N ASN A 136 0.40 -5.72 -25.53
CA ASN A 136 -0.29 -4.61 -24.88
C ASN A 136 0.48 -3.29 -24.88
N HIS A 137 1.80 -3.32 -25.03
CA HIS A 137 2.71 -2.15 -24.97
C HIS A 137 2.52 -1.36 -23.68
N PHE A 138 2.78 -2.02 -22.53
CA PHE A 138 2.61 -1.41 -21.22
C PHE A 138 3.47 -0.15 -21.03
N PRO A 139 3.05 0.78 -20.16
CA PRO A 139 3.84 1.96 -19.84
C PRO A 139 5.24 1.56 -19.35
N ALA A 140 6.26 2.29 -19.81
CA ALA A 140 7.64 2.06 -19.36
C ALA A 140 7.84 2.32 -17.85
N ASP A 141 7.04 3.21 -17.27
CA ASP A 141 7.07 3.51 -15.83
C ASP A 141 6.36 2.39 -15.04
N GLY A 142 7.14 1.63 -14.26
CA GLY A 142 6.66 0.51 -13.44
C GLY A 142 5.54 0.88 -12.45
N ARG A 143 5.35 2.15 -12.12
CA ARG A 143 4.22 2.61 -11.29
C ARG A 143 2.87 2.37 -11.94
N PHE A 144 2.84 2.22 -13.27
CA PHE A 144 1.64 2.04 -14.09
C PHE A 144 1.55 0.67 -14.76
N GLN A 145 2.29 -0.32 -14.26
CA GLN A 145 2.30 -1.70 -14.75
C GLN A 145 1.41 -2.63 -13.91
N THR A 146 0.45 -2.06 -13.17
CA THR A 146 -0.55 -2.79 -12.42
C THR A 146 -1.93 -2.26 -12.75
N PHE A 147 -2.89 -3.17 -12.96
CA PHE A 147 -4.20 -2.83 -13.51
C PHE A 147 -5.31 -3.56 -12.74
N LEU A 148 -6.36 -2.84 -12.37
CA LEU A 148 -7.64 -3.45 -12.05
C LEU A 148 -8.41 -3.62 -13.35
N LEU A 149 -8.83 -4.85 -13.66
CA LEU A 149 -9.56 -5.20 -14.87
C LEU A 149 -10.99 -5.61 -14.53
N ASP A 150 -11.92 -5.33 -15.42
CA ASP A 150 -13.28 -5.84 -15.38
C ASP A 150 -13.38 -7.30 -15.92
N LYS A 151 -14.60 -7.82 -16.01
CA LYS A 151 -14.88 -9.17 -16.52
C LYS A 151 -14.49 -9.35 -18.01
N TYR A 152 -14.38 -8.26 -18.77
CA TYR A 152 -14.00 -8.25 -20.19
C TYR A 152 -12.51 -7.94 -20.38
N ASN A 153 -11.71 -7.98 -19.33
CA ASN A 153 -10.29 -7.61 -19.31
C ASN A 153 -10.02 -6.13 -19.64
N LYS A 154 -11.00 -5.25 -19.51
CA LYS A 154 -10.79 -3.81 -19.72
C LYS A 154 -10.26 -3.17 -18.45
N VAL A 155 -9.35 -2.23 -18.62
CA VAL A 155 -8.73 -1.48 -17.50
C VAL A 155 -9.78 -0.57 -16.85
N VAL A 156 -10.04 -0.79 -15.58
CA VAL A 156 -10.90 0.06 -14.72
C VAL A 156 -10.05 1.07 -13.96
N VAL A 157 -8.94 0.61 -13.36
CA VAL A 157 -7.98 1.47 -12.67
C VAL A 157 -6.57 1.05 -13.06
N ILE A 158 -5.71 2.04 -13.37
CA ILE A 158 -4.27 1.84 -13.60
C ILE A 158 -3.46 2.41 -12.44
N GLY A 159 -2.42 1.71 -12.05
CA GLY A 159 -1.46 2.11 -11.01
C GLY A 159 -1.31 1.07 -9.92
N ASN A 160 -0.19 1.14 -9.20
CA ASN A 160 0.20 0.12 -8.24
C ASN A 160 -0.37 0.39 -6.83
N PRO A 161 -1.32 -0.46 -6.34
CA PRO A 161 -2.00 -0.26 -5.05
C PRO A 161 -1.13 -0.56 -3.83
N ILE A 162 0.00 -1.27 -3.97
CA ILE A 162 0.91 -1.50 -2.83
C ILE A 162 1.86 -0.33 -2.60
N HIS A 163 2.03 0.56 -3.59
CA HIS A 163 2.88 1.74 -3.46
C HIS A 163 2.10 3.03 -3.21
N ASN A 164 0.85 3.09 -3.65
CA ASN A 164 0.03 4.29 -3.55
C ASN A 164 -1.30 4.01 -2.83
N PRO A 165 -1.49 4.51 -1.61
CA PRO A 165 -2.73 4.32 -0.85
C PRO A 165 -3.99 4.82 -1.57
N ASN A 166 -3.90 5.92 -2.33
CA ASN A 166 -5.06 6.44 -3.07
C ASN A 166 -5.46 5.49 -4.21
N ILE A 167 -4.48 4.88 -4.89
CA ILE A 167 -4.75 3.84 -5.90
C ILE A 167 -5.38 2.61 -5.25
N ARG A 168 -4.88 2.18 -4.08
CA ARG A 168 -5.48 1.09 -3.31
C ARG A 168 -6.94 1.36 -2.98
N GLU A 169 -7.26 2.58 -2.55
CA GLU A 169 -8.64 2.98 -2.26
C GLU A 169 -9.53 2.94 -3.50
N LEU A 170 -9.02 3.38 -4.67
CA LEU A 170 -9.75 3.28 -5.94
C LEU A 170 -10.05 1.83 -6.30
N TYR A 171 -9.07 0.91 -6.16
CA TYR A 171 -9.28 -0.52 -6.38
C TYR A 171 -10.40 -1.06 -5.47
N LEU A 172 -10.31 -0.78 -4.17
CA LEU A 172 -11.29 -1.26 -3.20
C LEU A 172 -12.70 -0.69 -3.45
N LYS A 173 -12.79 0.57 -3.84
CA LYS A 173 -14.05 1.21 -4.22
C LYS A 173 -14.70 0.50 -5.41
N GLU A 174 -13.95 0.27 -6.48
CA GLU A 174 -14.45 -0.40 -7.67
C GLU A 174 -14.85 -1.85 -7.37
N ILE A 175 -14.02 -2.60 -6.63
CA ILE A 175 -14.26 -3.99 -6.27
C ILE A 175 -15.50 -4.15 -5.39
N THR A 176 -15.69 -3.28 -4.40
CA THR A 176 -16.76 -3.42 -3.39
C THR A 176 -18.02 -2.60 -3.70
N GLY A 177 -17.94 -1.65 -4.63
CA GLY A 177 -18.99 -0.67 -4.87
C GLY A 177 -19.22 0.30 -3.70
N LYS A 178 -18.35 0.26 -2.67
CA LYS A 178 -18.49 1.09 -1.46
C LYS A 178 -17.47 2.24 -1.51
N GLN A 179 -17.86 3.38 -0.94
CA GLN A 179 -16.91 4.48 -0.72
C GLN A 179 -15.79 3.99 0.20
N PRO A 180 -14.51 4.28 -0.11
CA PRO A 180 -13.40 3.96 0.77
C PRO A 180 -13.61 4.55 2.16
N ALA A 181 -13.17 3.83 3.19
CA ALA A 181 -13.26 4.31 4.57
C ALA A 181 -12.60 5.69 4.77
N SER A 182 -11.58 6.02 3.97
CA SER A 182 -10.91 7.32 3.94
C SER A 182 -11.79 8.47 3.39
N GLN A 183 -12.86 8.16 2.63
CA GLN A 183 -13.84 9.16 2.15
C GLN A 183 -15.06 9.28 3.09
N ILE A 184 -15.26 8.30 3.96
CA ILE A 184 -16.28 8.35 5.01
C ILE A 184 -15.64 8.98 6.23
N GLN A 185 -15.66 10.30 6.29
CA GLN A 185 -15.06 11.03 7.40
C GLN A 185 -15.92 10.92 8.67
N THR A 186 -15.22 10.87 9.80
CA THR A 186 -15.83 10.96 11.14
C THR A 186 -15.03 11.93 12.01
N THR A 187 -15.47 12.14 13.25
CA THR A 187 -14.75 12.91 14.25
C THR A 187 -14.26 12.00 15.37
N VAL A 188 -13.14 12.36 15.97
CA VAL A 188 -12.49 11.56 17.01
C VAL A 188 -12.12 12.46 18.18
N LYS A 189 -12.33 11.95 19.39
CA LYS A 189 -11.80 12.52 20.63
C LYS A 189 -10.65 11.65 21.12
N VAL A 190 -9.49 12.24 21.35
CA VAL A 190 -8.37 11.60 22.02
C VAL A 190 -8.49 11.90 23.52
N GLU A 191 -8.55 10.87 24.35
CA GLU A 191 -8.71 11.06 25.80
C GLU A 191 -7.46 11.72 26.42
N GLU A 192 -6.30 11.20 26.04
CA GLU A 192 -4.99 11.71 26.46
C GLU A 192 -4.02 11.63 25.29
N ALA A 193 -3.56 12.79 24.81
CA ALA A 193 -2.65 12.86 23.66
C ALA A 193 -1.17 12.75 24.05
N SER A 194 -0.82 12.79 25.36
CA SER A 194 0.55 12.70 25.85
C SER A 194 0.61 11.81 27.10
N ILE A 195 1.40 10.74 27.04
CA ILE A 195 1.57 9.79 28.13
C ILE A 195 2.98 9.92 28.71
N GLN A 196 3.06 10.06 30.04
CA GLN A 196 4.31 10.07 30.81
C GLN A 196 4.64 8.64 31.28
N LEU A 197 5.69 8.02 30.74
CA LEU A 197 6.13 6.68 31.14
C LEU A 197 7.04 6.68 32.37
N GLY A 198 7.43 7.87 32.86
CA GLY A 198 8.38 8.00 33.95
C GLY A 198 9.78 7.53 33.55
N THR A 199 10.49 6.91 34.49
CA THR A 199 11.84 6.38 34.25
C THR A 199 11.78 4.96 33.68
N ILE A 200 12.59 4.68 32.64
CA ILE A 200 12.78 3.36 32.03
C ILE A 200 14.28 3.03 32.12
N GLN A 201 14.62 1.84 32.62
CA GLN A 201 16.00 1.38 32.61
C GLN A 201 16.43 0.97 31.20
N MET A 202 17.72 1.18 30.88
CA MET A 202 18.24 0.76 29.56
C MET A 202 18.05 -0.75 29.39
N GLY A 203 17.48 -1.12 28.22
CA GLY A 203 17.12 -2.51 27.88
C GLY A 203 15.72 -2.93 28.32
N GLU A 204 15.04 -2.13 29.12
CA GLU A 204 13.62 -2.36 29.46
C GLU A 204 12.69 -1.67 28.49
N SER A 205 11.45 -2.15 28.46
CA SER A 205 10.37 -1.57 27.61
C SER A 205 9.15 -1.25 28.46
N LYS A 206 8.49 -0.16 28.14
CA LYS A 206 7.16 0.17 28.71
C LYS A 206 6.14 0.41 27.59
N GLU A 207 4.90 0.07 27.87
CA GLU A 207 3.78 0.28 26.97
C GLU A 207 3.04 1.57 27.29
N ALA A 208 2.75 2.36 26.26
CA ALA A 208 1.81 3.46 26.28
C ALA A 208 0.53 3.06 25.54
N VAL A 209 -0.66 3.32 26.12
CA VAL A 209 -1.95 2.99 25.51
C VAL A 209 -2.79 4.24 25.38
N PHE A 210 -3.01 4.68 24.14
CA PHE A 210 -3.85 5.81 23.82
C PHE A 210 -5.26 5.35 23.41
N ARG A 211 -6.27 6.11 23.80
CA ARG A 211 -7.67 5.84 23.49
C ARG A 211 -8.24 6.90 22.57
N LEU A 212 -8.83 6.45 21.46
CA LEU A 212 -9.44 7.25 20.41
C LEU A 212 -10.93 6.93 20.34
N THR A 213 -11.77 7.79 20.87
CA THR A 213 -13.24 7.59 20.90
C THR A 213 -13.87 8.23 19.67
N ASN A 214 -14.64 7.45 18.92
CA ASN A 214 -15.41 7.96 17.79
C ASN A 214 -16.54 8.86 18.27
N THR A 215 -16.47 10.15 17.96
CA THR A 215 -17.49 11.15 18.31
C THR A 215 -18.37 11.54 17.12
N GLY A 216 -18.12 10.98 15.94
CA GLY A 216 -18.94 11.22 14.75
C GLY A 216 -19.95 10.11 14.48
N ASN A 217 -20.71 10.28 13.41
CA ASN A 217 -21.79 9.34 13.04
C ASN A 217 -21.31 8.18 12.16
N ASN A 218 -20.15 8.32 11.51
CA ASN A 218 -19.58 7.29 10.67
C ASN A 218 -18.58 6.44 11.46
N PRO A 219 -18.35 5.17 11.09
CA PRO A 219 -17.36 4.34 11.75
C PRO A 219 -15.95 4.97 11.71
N LEU A 220 -15.26 4.98 12.85
CA LEU A 220 -13.85 5.38 12.93
C LEU A 220 -12.95 4.21 12.55
N VAL A 221 -11.99 4.46 11.66
CA VAL A 221 -11.00 3.47 11.22
C VAL A 221 -9.62 4.08 11.34
N ILE A 222 -8.70 3.39 12.02
CA ILE A 222 -7.28 3.73 12.02
C ILE A 222 -6.66 3.12 10.75
N LEU A 223 -6.07 3.97 9.91
CA LEU A 223 -5.49 3.58 8.63
C LEU A 223 -3.99 3.30 8.74
N ASP A 224 -3.31 4.04 9.63
CA ASP A 224 -1.86 3.91 9.85
C ASP A 224 -1.46 4.54 11.19
N ALA A 225 -0.35 4.05 11.77
CA ALA A 225 0.32 4.65 12.93
C ALA A 225 1.82 4.51 12.77
N ALA A 226 2.54 5.63 12.72
CA ALA A 226 3.98 5.68 12.46
C ALA A 226 4.72 6.55 13.47
N THR A 227 5.98 6.22 13.73
CA THR A 227 6.92 7.01 14.53
C THR A 227 8.10 7.44 13.69
N THR A 228 8.77 8.51 14.09
CA THR A 228 10.01 8.98 13.44
C THR A 228 11.25 8.26 13.94
N CYS A 229 11.21 7.69 15.17
CA CYS A 229 12.29 6.92 15.76
C CYS A 229 12.01 5.41 15.72
N GLY A 230 13.07 4.60 15.69
CA GLY A 230 12.94 3.14 15.83
C GLY A 230 12.88 2.67 17.30
N CYS A 231 12.68 3.57 18.25
CA CYS A 231 12.62 3.29 19.69
C CYS A 231 11.19 3.03 20.18
N ALA A 232 10.17 3.51 19.45
CA ALA A 232 8.76 3.21 19.70
C ALA A 232 8.17 2.36 18.58
N ARG A 233 7.42 1.30 18.96
CA ARG A 233 6.75 0.39 18.01
C ARG A 233 5.24 0.50 18.20
N PRO A 234 4.53 1.23 17.33
CA PRO A 234 3.09 1.38 17.42
C PRO A 234 2.36 0.15 16.86
N SER A 235 1.22 -0.16 17.48
CA SER A 235 0.20 -1.08 17.01
C SER A 235 -1.16 -0.50 17.31
N PHE A 236 -2.22 -0.93 16.60
CA PHE A 236 -3.54 -0.38 16.77
C PHE A 236 -4.65 -1.37 16.44
N ASP A 237 -5.86 -1.10 16.94
CA ASP A 237 -7.04 -1.89 16.66
C ASP A 237 -7.46 -1.73 15.20
N LYS A 238 -7.65 -2.86 14.50
CA LYS A 238 -7.93 -2.89 13.04
C LYS A 238 -9.42 -2.94 12.69
N HIS A 239 -10.30 -3.12 13.67
CA HIS A 239 -11.75 -3.12 13.45
C HIS A 239 -12.31 -1.70 13.43
N PRO A 240 -13.38 -1.42 12.67
CA PRO A 240 -14.07 -0.14 12.73
C PRO A 240 -14.78 0.06 14.07
N ALA A 241 -14.69 1.26 14.66
CA ALA A 241 -15.46 1.64 15.86
C ALA A 241 -16.70 2.45 15.47
N LYS A 242 -17.88 2.05 15.96
CA LYS A 242 -19.11 2.79 15.80
C LYS A 242 -19.09 4.09 16.62
N SER A 243 -20.09 4.96 16.42
CA SER A 243 -20.26 6.17 17.24
C SER A 243 -20.27 5.82 18.73
N GLY A 244 -19.46 6.48 19.54
CA GLY A 244 -19.27 6.25 20.97
C GLY A 244 -18.29 5.13 21.33
N GLU A 245 -17.88 4.28 20.40
CA GLU A 245 -16.89 3.23 20.64
C GLU A 245 -15.45 3.77 20.58
N THR A 246 -14.54 3.08 21.28
CA THR A 246 -13.13 3.50 21.44
C THR A 246 -12.19 2.48 20.80
N LEU A 247 -11.22 2.98 20.01
CA LEU A 247 -10.07 2.22 19.51
C LEU A 247 -8.83 2.53 20.34
N GLN A 248 -7.90 1.59 20.39
CA GLN A 248 -6.63 1.75 21.07
C GLN A 248 -5.47 1.82 20.09
N VAL A 249 -4.55 2.74 20.38
CA VAL A 249 -3.19 2.76 19.80
C VAL A 249 -2.24 2.44 20.94
N ARG A 250 -1.50 1.33 20.82
CA ARG A 250 -0.51 0.88 21.78
C ARG A 250 0.87 1.13 21.21
N ALA A 251 1.80 1.56 22.04
CA ALA A 251 3.18 1.71 21.62
C ALA A 251 4.12 1.18 22.68
N ILE A 252 5.00 0.26 22.29
CA ILE A 252 6.08 -0.25 23.13
C ILE A 252 7.28 0.67 22.92
N MET A 253 7.66 1.38 24.00
CA MET A 253 8.83 2.25 24.04
C MET A 253 10.02 1.49 24.61
N THR A 254 11.12 1.42 23.85
CA THR A 254 12.40 0.85 24.26
C THR A 254 13.48 1.89 24.00
N PRO A 255 13.96 2.62 25.02
CA PRO A 255 14.97 3.65 24.84
C PRO A 255 16.26 3.08 24.23
N LYS A 256 16.89 3.82 23.31
CA LYS A 256 18.19 3.46 22.72
C LYS A 256 19.35 4.17 23.40
N ASP A 257 19.10 5.36 23.94
CA ASP A 257 20.08 6.23 24.57
C ASP A 257 19.57 6.71 25.91
N LYS A 258 20.49 7.02 26.85
CA LYS A 258 20.16 7.61 28.14
C LYS A 258 19.74 9.06 27.98
N GLY A 259 18.83 9.51 28.82
CA GLY A 259 18.34 10.89 28.85
C GLY A 259 16.84 11.02 28.70
N VAL A 260 16.38 12.25 28.57
CA VAL A 260 14.96 12.55 28.35
C VAL A 260 14.55 12.19 26.92
N PHE A 261 13.43 11.52 26.76
CA PHE A 261 12.84 11.26 25.47
C PHE A 261 11.44 11.89 25.34
N ASP A 262 11.13 12.38 24.14
CA ASP A 262 9.81 12.92 23.73
C ASP A 262 9.53 12.44 22.31
N GLU A 263 8.75 11.37 22.19
CA GLU A 263 8.50 10.69 20.94
C GLU A 263 7.08 10.90 20.46
N THR A 264 6.93 11.18 19.18
CA THR A 264 5.63 11.41 18.55
C THR A 264 5.21 10.24 17.67
N ILE A 265 4.00 9.74 17.91
CA ILE A 265 3.30 8.80 17.05
C ILE A 265 2.32 9.61 16.19
N THR A 266 2.45 9.53 14.89
CA THR A 266 1.49 10.11 13.95
C THR A 266 0.48 9.04 13.56
N VAL A 267 -0.80 9.24 13.91
CA VAL A 267 -1.89 8.32 13.60
C VAL A 267 -2.75 8.91 12.49
N LYS A 268 -2.95 8.15 11.43
CA LYS A 268 -3.84 8.47 10.32
C LYS A 268 -5.16 7.70 10.49
N CYS A 269 -6.25 8.42 10.67
CA CYS A 269 -7.61 7.89 10.66
C CYS A 269 -8.39 8.42 9.45
N ASN A 270 -9.63 7.95 9.28
CA ASN A 270 -10.61 8.56 8.39
C ASN A 270 -11.20 9.86 9.00
N THR A 271 -10.32 10.77 9.41
CA THR A 271 -10.61 12.10 9.97
C THR A 271 -9.93 13.17 9.13
N ASN A 272 -10.35 14.43 9.27
CA ASN A 272 -9.80 15.54 8.49
C ASN A 272 -8.33 15.86 8.78
N GLN A 273 -7.82 15.43 9.95
CA GLN A 273 -6.48 15.76 10.40
C GLN A 273 -5.75 14.53 10.93
N LEU A 274 -4.42 14.55 10.81
CA LEU A 274 -3.56 13.58 11.47
C LEU A 274 -3.58 13.80 12.98
N ILE A 275 -3.63 12.72 13.74
CA ILE A 275 -3.58 12.75 15.20
C ILE A 275 -2.13 12.57 15.62
N LYS A 276 -1.65 13.44 16.50
CA LYS A 276 -0.32 13.34 17.11
C LYS A 276 -0.47 12.89 18.56
N LEU A 277 0.21 11.80 18.91
CA LEU A 277 0.27 11.23 20.24
C LEU A 277 1.72 11.26 20.72
N ASN A 278 1.97 11.69 21.96
CA ASN A 278 3.32 11.87 22.49
C ASN A 278 3.59 10.90 23.64
N ILE A 279 4.79 10.35 23.65
CA ILE A 279 5.30 9.51 24.75
C ILE A 279 6.53 10.20 25.32
N ARG A 280 6.49 10.48 26.63
CA ARG A 280 7.56 11.18 27.34
C ARG A 280 8.08 10.38 28.50
N GLY A 281 9.36 10.59 28.83
CA GLY A 281 9.99 9.94 29.99
C GLY A 281 11.49 10.18 30.02
N MET A 282 12.16 9.41 30.86
CA MET A 282 13.60 9.44 31.05
C MET A 282 14.17 8.04 30.99
N ALA A 283 15.23 7.84 30.23
CA ALA A 283 16.02 6.60 30.19
C ALA A 283 17.25 6.70 31.10
N GLN A 284 17.48 5.71 31.96
CA GLN A 284 18.61 5.63 32.90
C GLN A 284 19.46 4.39 32.69
#